data_9de638a47fbaad4b980cd934eb810e98
#
_entry.id   9de638a47fbaad4b980cd934eb810e98
#
_cell.length_a   1.000
_cell.length_b   1.000
_cell.length_c   1.000
_cell.angle_alpha   90.00
_cell.angle_beta   90.00
_cell.angle_gamma   90.00
#
_symmetry.space_group_name_H-M   'P 1'
#
loop_
_entity.id
_entity.type
_entity.pdbx_description
1 polymer ?
#
loop_
_entity_poly.entity_id
_entity_poly.type
_entity_poly.pdbx_seq_one_letter_code
_entity_poly.pdbx_strand_id
1 'polypeptide(L)'
;MYRRIARKNYLSLAKAKKRSTKKIRATIRKQLAFIRRDIGYPENFMQDGYAPTSKESTLLLTIYKLYEQQQYMYQNKTHSVDNRIVSIAQSWIRPIVRGKTKSPVEFGAKFDLGIDDNGLGRIEKISYDAYNESTVLKEAAERFRERTGHYPKRILADQIYRTRENRKYCKMHGIRLSGPKLGRPSLEKQSVKEKKQEYQDNKDRIEVERAFSLSKRCYGMGLIKTKLYDTTLTSIALSVFVTNLFKIQSRILFTLLWLLELLTRQSADFEPETV
;
A
#
# COMPACT_ATOMS: atom_id res chain seq x y z
N MET A 1 13.48 36.79 11.15
CA MET A 1 14.28 36.40 12.35
C MET A 1 13.77 35.10 12.97
N TYR A 2 12.51 34.97 13.32
CA TYR A 2 11.92 33.80 14.03
C TYR A 2 12.07 32.48 13.29
N ARG A 3 11.88 32.40 11.97
CA ARG A 3 12.09 31.17 11.16
C ARG A 3 13.49 30.56 11.35
N ARG A 4 14.54 31.40 11.46
CA ARG A 4 15.90 30.93 11.71
C ARG A 4 16.04 30.33 13.12
N ILE A 5 15.40 30.95 14.14
CA ILE A 5 15.40 30.46 15.53
C ILE A 5 14.64 29.14 15.64
N ALA A 6 13.44 29.05 15.04
CA ALA A 6 12.65 27.82 15.02
C ALA A 6 13.43 26.66 14.37
N ARG A 7 14.06 26.90 13.21
CA ARG A 7 14.90 25.93 12.51
C ARG A 7 16.11 25.50 13.36
N LYS A 8 16.81 26.45 14.00
CA LYS A 8 17.95 26.17 14.87
C LYS A 8 17.54 25.27 16.05
N ASN A 9 16.41 25.58 16.71
CA ASN A 9 15.87 24.79 17.81
C ASN A 9 15.50 23.37 17.38
N TYR A 10 14.85 23.20 16.22
CA TYR A 10 14.54 21.90 15.65
C TYR A 10 15.80 21.11 15.31
N LEU A 11 16.74 21.70 14.57
CA LEU A 11 17.95 21.03 14.12
C LEU A 11 18.86 20.63 15.30
N SER A 12 18.92 21.43 16.37
CA SER A 12 19.70 21.09 17.56
C SER A 12 19.21 19.79 18.22
N LEU A 13 17.90 19.56 18.25
CA LEU A 13 17.32 18.32 18.73
C LEU A 13 17.47 17.18 17.71
N ALA A 14 17.19 17.46 16.43
CA ALA A 14 17.23 16.45 15.36
C ALA A 14 18.63 15.83 15.17
N LYS A 15 19.70 16.63 15.39
CA LYS A 15 21.09 16.20 15.29
C LYS A 15 21.66 15.62 16.61
N ALA A 16 20.95 15.72 17.72
CA ALA A 16 21.44 15.25 19.01
C ALA A 16 21.51 13.70 19.04
N LYS A 17 22.66 13.16 19.47
CA LYS A 17 22.86 11.70 19.63
C LYS A 17 21.93 11.11 20.71
N LYS A 18 21.75 11.82 21.83
CA LYS A 18 20.83 11.43 22.91
C LYS A 18 19.70 12.46 23.04
N ARG A 19 18.45 11.98 23.01
CA ARG A 19 17.24 12.79 23.04
C ARG A 19 16.38 12.39 24.22
N SER A 20 16.46 13.13 25.33
CA SER A 20 15.56 12.88 26.47
C SER A 20 14.14 13.36 26.15
N THR A 21 13.14 12.70 26.71
CA THR A 21 11.72 13.07 26.57
C THR A 21 11.46 14.52 26.95
N LYS A 22 12.16 15.01 28.01
CA LYS A 22 12.09 16.42 28.47
C LYS A 22 12.54 17.38 27.36
N LYS A 23 13.67 17.11 26.69
CA LYS A 23 14.19 17.94 25.59
C LYS A 23 13.27 17.90 24.37
N ILE A 24 12.74 16.70 24.01
CA ILE A 24 11.79 16.55 22.92
C ILE A 24 10.54 17.40 23.17
N ARG A 25 9.91 17.25 24.34
CA ARG A 25 8.72 18.01 24.71
C ARG A 25 8.95 19.51 24.75
N ALA A 26 10.06 19.96 25.30
CA ALA A 26 10.42 21.38 25.32
C ALA A 26 10.57 21.96 23.91
N THR A 27 11.15 21.19 22.97
CA THR A 27 11.31 21.64 21.59
C THR A 27 9.96 21.64 20.86
N ILE A 28 9.09 20.63 21.03
CA ILE A 28 7.75 20.59 20.46
C ILE A 28 6.95 21.81 20.94
N ARG A 29 6.97 22.13 22.26
CA ARG A 29 6.30 23.30 22.81
C ARG A 29 6.74 24.59 22.13
N LYS A 30 8.05 24.76 21.91
CA LYS A 30 8.57 25.95 21.20
C LYS A 30 8.08 26.00 19.76
N GLN A 31 8.08 24.86 19.04
CA GLN A 31 7.57 24.81 17.64
C GLN A 31 6.08 25.16 17.57
N LEU A 32 5.27 24.61 18.47
CA LEU A 32 3.84 24.93 18.56
C LEU A 32 3.60 26.42 18.86
N ALA A 33 4.39 27.03 19.73
CA ALA A 33 4.30 28.47 20.01
C ALA A 33 4.64 29.33 18.78
N PHE A 34 5.63 28.92 17.96
CA PHE A 34 5.93 29.61 16.71
C PHE A 34 4.78 29.49 15.72
N ILE A 35 4.23 28.28 15.53
CA ILE A 35 3.11 28.05 14.61
C ILE A 35 1.88 28.87 15.04
N ARG A 36 1.52 28.84 16.33
CA ARG A 36 0.38 29.61 16.85
C ARG A 36 0.49 31.10 16.55
N ARG A 37 1.69 31.66 16.77
CA ARG A 37 1.94 33.06 16.43
C ARG A 37 1.82 33.31 14.93
N ASP A 38 2.41 32.43 14.11
CA ASP A 38 2.44 32.60 12.67
C ASP A 38 1.03 32.43 12.04
N ILE A 39 0.14 31.66 12.67
CA ILE A 39 -1.30 31.58 12.32
C ILE A 39 -2.03 32.91 12.56
N GLY A 40 -1.67 33.65 13.61
CA GLY A 40 -2.29 34.92 13.90
C GLY A 40 -2.07 36.00 12.82
N TYR A 41 -1.01 35.92 12.03
CA TYR A 41 -0.79 36.89 10.95
C TYR A 41 -1.84 36.79 9.82
N PRO A 42 -2.15 35.64 9.22
CA PRO A 42 -3.24 35.52 8.26
C PRO A 42 -4.60 35.95 8.86
N GLU A 43 -4.85 35.63 10.13
CA GLU A 43 -6.10 36.06 10.82
C GLU A 43 -6.23 37.57 10.86
N ASN A 44 -5.16 38.29 11.25
CA ASN A 44 -5.14 39.74 11.26
C ASN A 44 -5.34 40.34 9.85
N PHE A 45 -4.65 39.80 8.83
CA PHE A 45 -4.84 40.24 7.44
C PHE A 45 -6.30 40.07 6.95
N MET A 46 -6.94 38.97 7.32
CA MET A 46 -8.37 38.78 6.99
C MET A 46 -9.27 39.74 7.74
N GLN A 47 -8.97 40.08 8.99
CA GLN A 47 -9.69 41.15 9.75
C GLN A 47 -9.49 42.50 9.12
N ASP A 48 -8.32 42.78 8.56
CA ASP A 48 -8.01 44.01 7.83
C ASP A 48 -8.60 44.06 6.40
N GLY A 49 -9.45 43.07 6.04
CA GLY A 49 -10.18 43.03 4.76
C GLY A 49 -9.53 42.24 3.66
N TYR A 50 -8.43 41.53 3.92
CA TYR A 50 -7.81 40.60 2.92
C TYR A 50 -8.69 39.38 2.69
N ALA A 51 -9.08 39.14 1.43
CA ALA A 51 -9.79 37.94 1.01
C ALA A 51 -8.81 36.91 0.45
N PRO A 52 -8.53 35.82 1.16
CA PRO A 52 -7.59 34.79 0.67
C PRO A 52 -8.15 34.06 -0.54
N THR A 53 -7.29 33.71 -1.47
CA THR A 53 -7.64 32.84 -2.60
C THR A 53 -8.05 31.45 -2.12
N SER A 54 -8.78 30.69 -2.93
CA SER A 54 -9.18 29.31 -2.62
C SER A 54 -7.98 28.40 -2.24
N LYS A 55 -6.84 28.61 -2.91
CA LYS A 55 -5.59 27.87 -2.61
C LYS A 55 -5.00 28.24 -1.25
N GLU A 56 -4.97 29.52 -0.92
CA GLU A 56 -4.49 30.02 0.38
C GLU A 56 -5.41 29.57 1.51
N SER A 57 -6.73 29.64 1.31
CA SER A 57 -7.71 29.13 2.27
C SER A 57 -7.53 27.65 2.56
N THR A 58 -7.36 26.83 1.52
CA THR A 58 -7.10 25.38 1.66
C THR A 58 -5.81 25.11 2.42
N LEU A 59 -4.75 25.86 2.11
CA LEU A 59 -3.46 25.74 2.79
C LEU A 59 -3.57 26.13 4.26
N LEU A 60 -4.23 27.24 4.56
CA LEU A 60 -4.45 27.74 5.91
C LEU A 60 -5.26 26.74 6.74
N LEU A 61 -6.37 26.22 6.21
CA LEU A 61 -7.15 25.18 6.87
C LEU A 61 -6.31 23.90 7.16
N THR A 62 -5.42 23.54 6.25
CA THR A 62 -4.51 22.41 6.47
C THR A 62 -3.53 22.68 7.61
N ILE A 63 -3.00 23.90 7.71
CA ILE A 63 -2.10 24.33 8.79
C ILE A 63 -2.85 24.36 10.14
N TYR A 64 -4.09 24.85 10.19
CA TYR A 64 -4.91 24.81 11.40
C TYR A 64 -5.10 23.36 11.89
N LYS A 65 -5.59 22.48 11.03
CA LYS A 65 -5.79 21.08 11.37
C LYS A 65 -4.50 20.40 11.85
N LEU A 66 -3.38 20.68 11.17
CA LEU A 66 -2.08 20.17 11.57
C LEU A 66 -1.68 20.68 12.97
N TYR A 67 -1.89 21.96 13.24
CA TYR A 67 -1.60 22.56 14.54
C TYR A 67 -2.44 21.91 15.64
N GLU A 68 -3.75 21.77 15.45
CA GLU A 68 -4.67 21.12 16.39
C GLU A 68 -4.24 19.68 16.68
N GLN A 69 -3.93 18.89 15.65
CA GLN A 69 -3.43 17.51 15.80
C GLN A 69 -2.14 17.45 16.62
N GLN A 70 -1.19 18.32 16.34
CA GLN A 70 0.09 18.36 17.05
C GLN A 70 -0.09 18.83 18.49
N GLN A 71 -0.97 19.79 18.74
CA GLN A 71 -1.31 20.27 20.07
C GLN A 71 -2.01 19.18 20.89
N TYR A 72 -2.98 18.49 20.32
CA TYR A 72 -3.64 17.34 20.93
C TYR A 72 -2.63 16.27 21.36
N MET A 73 -1.75 15.85 20.43
CA MET A 73 -0.71 14.85 20.74
C MET A 73 0.25 15.34 21.83
N TYR A 74 0.59 16.62 21.84
CA TYR A 74 1.45 17.19 22.86
C TYR A 74 0.78 17.20 24.23
N GLN A 75 -0.47 17.62 24.34
CA GLN A 75 -1.25 17.69 25.58
C GLN A 75 -1.50 16.31 26.18
N ASN A 76 -2.00 15.38 25.34
CA ASN A 76 -2.36 14.02 25.74
C ASN A 76 -1.17 13.04 25.82
N LYS A 77 0.06 13.50 25.56
CA LYS A 77 1.28 12.67 25.56
C LYS A 77 1.17 11.44 24.65
N THR A 78 0.37 11.54 23.58
CA THR A 78 0.20 10.49 22.58
C THR A 78 1.06 10.76 21.34
N HIS A 79 1.35 9.69 20.58
CA HIS A 79 2.07 9.78 19.31
C HIS A 79 1.17 9.51 18.09
N SER A 80 -0.13 9.29 18.32
CA SER A 80 -1.12 9.01 17.30
C SER A 80 -2.31 9.94 17.41
N VAL A 81 -2.93 10.23 16.27
CA VAL A 81 -4.19 10.95 16.11
C VAL A 81 -4.82 10.46 14.81
N ASP A 82 -6.15 10.42 14.77
CA ASP A 82 -6.87 10.00 13.58
C ASP A 82 -6.60 10.97 12.41
N ASN A 83 -6.53 10.41 11.21
CA ASN A 83 -6.29 11.15 9.98
C ASN A 83 -5.07 12.06 10.03
N ARG A 84 -3.99 11.62 10.70
CA ARG A 84 -2.78 12.39 10.92
C ARG A 84 -2.22 12.97 9.64
N ILE A 85 -2.11 14.30 9.59
CA ILE A 85 -1.46 15.03 8.50
C ILE A 85 0.05 14.97 8.69
N VAL A 86 0.78 14.54 7.65
CA VAL A 86 2.25 14.42 7.65
C VAL A 86 2.92 15.31 6.61
N SER A 87 2.13 15.88 5.70
CA SER A 87 2.61 16.80 4.67
C SER A 87 1.60 17.94 4.48
N ILE A 88 2.07 19.18 4.49
CA ILE A 88 1.21 20.35 4.23
C ILE A 88 0.81 20.40 2.75
N ALA A 89 1.75 20.09 1.85
CA ALA A 89 1.52 20.13 0.41
C ALA A 89 0.65 18.96 -0.10
N GLN A 90 0.60 17.87 0.64
CA GLN A 90 -0.13 16.64 0.32
C GLN A 90 -0.88 16.18 1.56
N SER A 91 -1.89 16.95 1.96
CA SER A 91 -2.62 16.76 3.22
C SER A 91 -3.39 15.44 3.32
N TRP A 92 -3.57 14.74 2.21
CA TRP A 92 -4.21 13.41 2.13
C TRP A 92 -3.26 12.25 2.43
N ILE A 93 -1.94 12.44 2.39
CA ILE A 93 -0.99 11.37 2.70
C ILE A 93 -1.06 11.02 4.19
N ARG A 94 -1.13 9.73 4.47
CA ARG A 94 -1.18 9.16 5.82
C ARG A 94 0.05 8.30 6.12
N PRO A 95 0.43 8.19 7.40
CA PRO A 95 1.43 7.22 7.83
C PRO A 95 0.84 5.82 7.80
N ILE A 96 1.56 4.88 7.18
CA ILE A 96 1.21 3.45 7.12
C ILE A 96 2.20 2.72 8.01
N VAL A 97 1.72 2.20 9.15
CA VAL A 97 2.56 1.42 10.07
C VAL A 97 2.74 0.01 9.53
N ARG A 98 3.99 -0.39 9.29
CA ARG A 98 4.34 -1.69 8.72
C ARG A 98 4.98 -2.66 9.70
N GLY A 99 5.39 -2.22 10.88
CA GLY A 99 6.06 -3.05 11.89
C GLY A 99 7.43 -3.61 11.47
N LYS A 100 8.01 -3.13 10.36
CA LYS A 100 9.32 -3.57 9.87
C LYS A 100 10.44 -2.83 10.60
N THR A 101 11.51 -3.54 10.96
CA THR A 101 12.65 -3.00 11.73
C THR A 101 13.36 -1.84 11.01
N LYS A 102 13.55 -1.93 9.68
CA LYS A 102 14.27 -0.91 8.90
C LYS A 102 13.41 0.29 8.50
N SER A 103 12.12 0.11 8.31
CA SER A 103 11.19 1.16 7.91
C SER A 103 9.83 0.91 8.58
N PRO A 104 9.68 1.33 9.85
CA PRO A 104 8.47 1.06 10.62
C PRO A 104 7.23 1.79 10.09
N VAL A 105 7.43 2.91 9.37
CA VAL A 105 6.35 3.72 8.81
C VAL A 105 6.67 4.04 7.35
N GLU A 106 5.72 3.77 6.48
CA GLU A 106 5.71 4.20 5.07
C GLU A 106 4.67 5.31 4.91
N PHE A 107 4.79 6.11 3.86
CA PHE A 107 3.86 7.21 3.55
C PHE A 107 3.33 7.03 2.14
N GLY A 108 2.03 7.20 1.94
CA GLY A 108 1.42 7.06 0.63
C GLY A 108 0.02 6.47 0.68
N ALA A 109 -0.45 5.98 -0.47
CA ALA A 109 -1.70 5.24 -0.56
C ALA A 109 -1.48 3.77 -0.18
N LYS A 110 -2.47 3.21 0.51
CA LYS A 110 -2.60 1.78 0.77
C LYS A 110 -3.45 1.16 -0.33
N PHE A 111 -3.07 0.00 -0.84
CA PHE A 111 -3.89 -0.71 -1.81
C PHE A 111 -3.77 -2.22 -1.67
N ASP A 112 -4.85 -2.91 -2.06
CA ASP A 112 -4.93 -4.36 -2.14
C ASP A 112 -4.81 -4.78 -3.61
N LEU A 113 -3.95 -5.75 -3.86
CA LEU A 113 -3.68 -6.31 -5.17
C LEU A 113 -4.19 -7.76 -5.21
N GLY A 114 -5.15 -8.03 -6.08
CA GLY A 114 -5.55 -9.37 -6.49
C GLY A 114 -4.74 -9.82 -7.69
N ILE A 115 -4.43 -11.12 -7.78
CA ILE A 115 -3.83 -11.74 -8.95
C ILE A 115 -4.75 -12.85 -9.43
N ASP A 116 -5.10 -12.84 -10.71
CA ASP A 116 -5.94 -13.85 -11.35
C ASP A 116 -5.13 -15.09 -11.78
N ASP A 117 -5.82 -16.11 -12.30
CA ASP A 117 -5.19 -17.36 -12.76
C ASP A 117 -4.21 -17.13 -13.92
N ASN A 118 -4.36 -16.04 -14.64
CA ASN A 118 -3.41 -15.57 -15.65
C ASN A 118 -2.24 -14.81 -15.01
N GLY A 119 -2.19 -14.71 -13.70
CA GLY A 119 -1.18 -13.97 -12.95
C GLY A 119 -1.17 -12.47 -13.22
N LEU A 120 -2.25 -11.91 -13.75
CA LEU A 120 -2.40 -10.49 -13.98
C LEU A 120 -2.90 -9.81 -12.71
N GLY A 121 -2.23 -8.73 -12.33
CA GLY A 121 -2.54 -7.96 -11.14
C GLY A 121 -3.72 -7.01 -11.37
N ARG A 122 -4.60 -6.90 -10.38
CA ARG A 122 -5.70 -5.93 -10.32
C ARG A 122 -5.71 -5.22 -8.99
N ILE A 123 -5.90 -3.90 -9.01
CA ILE A 123 -6.08 -3.13 -7.78
C ILE A 123 -7.52 -3.35 -7.33
N GLU A 124 -7.70 -4.06 -6.22
CA GLU A 124 -9.02 -4.33 -5.65
C GLU A 124 -9.52 -3.18 -4.79
N LYS A 125 -8.63 -2.51 -4.09
CA LYS A 125 -8.93 -1.28 -3.35
C LYS A 125 -7.70 -0.41 -3.27
N ILE A 126 -7.88 0.91 -3.33
CA ILE A 126 -6.81 1.89 -3.12
C ILE A 126 -7.38 3.06 -2.33
N SER A 127 -6.66 3.49 -1.30
CA SER A 127 -7.05 4.64 -0.47
C SER A 127 -5.83 5.24 0.23
N TYR A 128 -5.88 6.54 0.49
CA TYR A 128 -4.94 7.18 1.43
C TYR A 128 -5.38 7.00 2.87
N ASP A 129 -6.68 6.87 3.12
CA ASP A 129 -7.21 6.64 4.45
C ASP A 129 -7.02 5.18 4.88
N ALA A 130 -6.83 4.99 6.17
CA ALA A 130 -6.72 3.67 6.74
C ALA A 130 -8.04 2.90 6.57
N TYR A 131 -7.95 1.66 6.11
CA TYR A 131 -9.08 0.74 6.03
C TYR A 131 -8.69 -0.66 6.49
N ASN A 132 -9.67 -1.42 6.92
CA ASN A 132 -9.47 -2.81 7.28
C ASN A 132 -9.37 -3.67 6.01
N GLU A 133 -8.20 -4.23 5.76
CA GLU A 133 -7.94 -5.09 4.58
C GLU A 133 -8.89 -6.29 4.51
N SER A 134 -9.27 -6.84 5.68
CA SER A 134 -10.15 -8.01 5.72
C SER A 134 -11.51 -7.80 5.05
N THR A 135 -12.00 -6.55 4.99
CA THR A 135 -13.29 -6.23 4.35
C THR A 135 -13.24 -6.30 2.83
N VAL A 136 -12.05 -6.16 2.24
CA VAL A 136 -11.87 -6.10 0.78
C VAL A 136 -12.13 -7.46 0.12
N LEU A 137 -11.94 -8.59 0.83
CA LEU A 137 -12.07 -9.92 0.26
C LEU A 137 -13.46 -10.17 -0.36
N LYS A 138 -14.52 -9.78 0.32
CA LYS A 138 -15.89 -9.96 -0.19
C LYS A 138 -16.12 -9.15 -1.46
N GLU A 139 -15.74 -7.86 -1.42
CA GLU A 139 -15.86 -6.96 -2.59
C GLU A 139 -15.05 -7.46 -3.78
N ALA A 140 -13.84 -7.98 -3.54
CA ALA A 140 -12.99 -8.53 -4.60
C ALA A 140 -13.59 -9.80 -5.23
N ALA A 141 -14.19 -10.69 -4.41
CA ALA A 141 -14.87 -11.89 -4.89
C ALA A 141 -16.13 -11.56 -5.72
N GLU A 142 -16.92 -10.55 -5.32
CA GLU A 142 -18.08 -10.10 -6.10
C GLU A 142 -17.65 -9.49 -7.43
N ARG A 143 -16.65 -8.61 -7.44
CA ARG A 143 -16.09 -8.05 -8.69
C ARG A 143 -15.50 -9.12 -9.59
N PHE A 144 -14.91 -10.18 -9.04
CA PHE A 144 -14.47 -11.32 -9.82
C PHE A 144 -15.67 -12.01 -10.50
N ARG A 145 -16.74 -12.25 -9.73
CA ARG A 145 -17.98 -12.84 -10.26
C ARG A 145 -18.60 -11.99 -11.36
N GLU A 146 -18.68 -10.68 -11.16
CA GLU A 146 -19.21 -9.74 -12.18
C GLU A 146 -18.43 -9.81 -13.49
N ARG A 147 -17.12 -9.98 -13.44
CA ARG A 147 -16.25 -10.06 -14.63
C ARG A 147 -16.29 -11.42 -15.33
N THR A 148 -16.42 -12.51 -14.56
CA THR A 148 -16.23 -13.88 -15.07
C THR A 148 -17.52 -14.68 -15.13
N GLY A 149 -18.61 -14.20 -14.54
CA GLY A 149 -19.88 -14.89 -14.41
C GLY A 149 -19.95 -15.94 -13.29
N HIS A 150 -18.85 -16.18 -12.57
CA HIS A 150 -18.78 -17.17 -11.49
C HIS A 150 -17.86 -16.74 -10.36
N TYR A 151 -18.04 -17.31 -9.18
CA TYR A 151 -17.11 -17.10 -8.05
C TYR A 151 -15.77 -17.80 -8.29
N PRO A 152 -14.67 -17.27 -7.72
CA PRO A 152 -13.37 -17.94 -7.78
C PRO A 152 -13.42 -19.29 -7.05
N LYS A 153 -12.84 -20.34 -7.60
CA LYS A 153 -12.75 -21.66 -6.97
C LYS A 153 -11.96 -21.63 -5.67
N ARG A 154 -10.95 -20.76 -5.60
CA ARG A 154 -10.08 -20.57 -4.42
C ARG A 154 -9.65 -19.12 -4.28
N ILE A 155 -9.43 -18.70 -3.03
CA ILE A 155 -8.79 -17.44 -2.69
C ILE A 155 -7.58 -17.73 -1.82
N LEU A 156 -6.41 -17.26 -2.26
CA LEU A 156 -5.14 -17.37 -1.56
C LEU A 156 -4.84 -16.04 -0.90
N ALA A 157 -5.04 -15.95 0.41
CA ALA A 157 -4.93 -14.70 1.12
C ALA A 157 -4.11 -14.84 2.41
N ASP A 158 -3.55 -13.72 2.86
CA ASP A 158 -2.84 -13.61 4.13
C ASP A 158 -3.77 -13.81 5.33
N GLN A 159 -3.17 -14.04 6.49
CA GLN A 159 -3.92 -14.32 7.71
C GLN A 159 -4.92 -13.20 8.07
N ILE A 160 -4.63 -11.95 7.74
CA ILE A 160 -5.50 -10.79 8.03
C ILE A 160 -6.88 -10.92 7.35
N TYR A 161 -6.95 -11.56 6.17
CA TYR A 161 -8.20 -11.76 5.44
C TYR A 161 -9.00 -12.98 5.94
N ARG A 162 -8.43 -13.83 6.79
CA ARG A 162 -9.03 -15.11 7.23
C ARG A 162 -9.95 -14.95 8.44
N THR A 163 -10.75 -13.90 8.49
CA THR A 163 -11.72 -13.65 9.56
C THR A 163 -12.84 -14.68 9.55
N ARG A 164 -13.55 -14.81 10.67
CA ARG A 164 -14.72 -15.71 10.76
C ARG A 164 -15.78 -15.37 9.71
N GLU A 165 -16.01 -14.09 9.48
CA GLU A 165 -16.97 -13.60 8.49
C GLU A 165 -16.56 -13.96 7.06
N ASN A 166 -15.30 -13.74 6.69
CA ASN A 166 -14.80 -14.09 5.35
C ASN A 166 -14.83 -15.59 5.12
N ARG A 167 -14.51 -16.41 6.14
CA ARG A 167 -14.65 -17.87 6.05
C ARG A 167 -16.10 -18.31 5.84
N LYS A 168 -17.04 -17.68 6.58
CA LYS A 168 -18.48 -17.95 6.41
C LYS A 168 -18.92 -17.58 4.98
N TYR A 169 -18.56 -16.39 4.52
CA TYR A 169 -18.84 -15.93 3.16
C TYR A 169 -18.28 -16.89 2.10
N CYS A 170 -17.00 -17.24 2.18
CA CYS A 170 -16.38 -18.17 1.23
C CYS A 170 -17.09 -19.54 1.23
N LYS A 171 -17.45 -20.08 2.40
CA LYS A 171 -18.19 -21.34 2.51
C LYS A 171 -19.57 -21.28 1.85
N MET A 172 -20.29 -20.17 2.03
CA MET A 172 -21.62 -19.97 1.42
C MET A 172 -21.56 -19.93 -0.13
N HIS A 173 -20.47 -19.43 -0.70
CA HIS A 173 -20.30 -19.30 -2.15
C HIS A 173 -19.43 -20.42 -2.75
N GLY A 174 -19.12 -21.47 -2.01
CA GLY A 174 -18.31 -22.59 -2.51
C GLY A 174 -16.85 -22.23 -2.78
N ILE A 175 -16.35 -21.12 -2.22
CA ILE A 175 -14.99 -20.62 -2.40
C ILE A 175 -14.06 -21.29 -1.36
N ARG A 176 -12.99 -21.92 -1.82
CA ARG A 176 -11.94 -22.42 -0.91
C ARG A 176 -11.00 -21.30 -0.50
N LEU A 177 -11.04 -20.91 0.78
CA LEU A 177 -10.09 -19.96 1.35
C LEU A 177 -8.86 -20.69 1.88
N SER A 178 -7.66 -20.35 1.43
CA SER A 178 -6.40 -20.99 1.84
C SER A 178 -6.07 -20.79 3.33
N GLY A 179 -5.28 -21.73 3.86
CA GLY A 179 -4.71 -21.64 5.21
C GLY A 179 -5.40 -22.53 6.24
N PRO A 180 -4.83 -22.60 7.46
CA PRO A 180 -5.24 -23.56 8.48
C PRO A 180 -6.70 -23.36 8.91
N LYS A 181 -7.34 -24.45 9.33
CA LYS A 181 -8.66 -24.43 9.94
C LYS A 181 -8.62 -23.62 11.24
N LEU A 182 -9.77 -23.04 11.64
CA LEU A 182 -9.88 -22.34 12.93
C LEU A 182 -9.97 -23.35 14.06
N GLY A 183 -9.38 -22.99 15.20
CA GLY A 183 -9.43 -23.78 16.43
C GLY A 183 -8.11 -24.51 16.74
N ARG A 184 -8.17 -25.40 17.72
CA ARG A 184 -7.03 -26.24 18.10
C ARG A 184 -6.65 -27.14 16.92
N PRO A 185 -5.36 -27.31 16.60
CA PRO A 185 -4.94 -28.29 15.59
C PRO A 185 -5.53 -29.68 15.89
N SER A 186 -6.07 -30.33 14.86
CA SER A 186 -6.55 -31.70 15.01
C SER A 186 -5.38 -32.62 15.37
N LEU A 187 -5.65 -33.60 16.24
CA LEU A 187 -4.68 -34.66 16.53
C LEU A 187 -4.49 -35.60 15.33
N GLU A 188 -5.44 -35.61 14.40
CA GLU A 188 -5.33 -36.36 13.16
C GLU A 188 -4.27 -35.72 12.25
N LYS A 189 -3.35 -36.53 11.74
CA LYS A 189 -2.36 -36.08 10.78
C LYS A 189 -3.06 -35.66 9.49
N GLN A 190 -2.74 -34.46 9.00
CA GLN A 190 -3.19 -34.02 7.67
C GLN A 190 -2.87 -35.08 6.61
N SER A 191 -3.80 -35.33 5.70
CA SER A 191 -3.58 -36.23 4.58
C SER A 191 -2.46 -35.71 3.66
N VAL A 192 -1.81 -36.61 2.94
CA VAL A 192 -0.77 -36.26 1.98
C VAL A 192 -1.29 -35.27 0.92
N LYS A 193 -2.56 -35.43 0.52
CA LYS A 193 -3.25 -34.54 -0.43
C LYS A 193 -3.42 -33.13 0.14
N GLU A 194 -3.83 -32.98 1.39
CA GLU A 194 -3.99 -31.67 2.03
C GLU A 194 -2.65 -30.94 2.16
N LYS A 195 -1.58 -31.64 2.56
CA LYS A 195 -0.23 -31.07 2.63
C LYS A 195 0.28 -30.59 1.27
N LYS A 196 0.08 -31.40 0.22
CA LYS A 196 0.47 -31.05 -1.15
C LYS A 196 -0.30 -29.82 -1.64
N GLN A 197 -1.59 -29.74 -1.33
CA GLN A 197 -2.43 -28.61 -1.67
C GLN A 197 -2.01 -27.33 -0.93
N GLU A 198 -1.72 -27.41 0.35
CA GLU A 198 -1.26 -26.28 1.15
C GLU A 198 0.12 -25.77 0.67
N TYR A 199 1.02 -26.69 0.32
CA TYR A 199 2.30 -26.32 -0.28
C TYR A 199 2.11 -25.57 -1.60
N GLN A 200 1.23 -26.05 -2.49
CA GLN A 200 0.93 -25.38 -3.76
C GLN A 200 0.27 -24.01 -3.53
N ASP A 201 -0.69 -23.90 -2.60
CA ASP A 201 -1.31 -22.63 -2.26
C ASP A 201 -0.30 -21.60 -1.74
N ASN A 202 0.66 -22.02 -0.93
CA ASN A 202 1.73 -21.15 -0.45
C ASN A 202 2.65 -20.71 -1.59
N LYS A 203 2.98 -21.61 -2.52
CA LYS A 203 3.78 -21.28 -3.70
C LYS A 203 3.06 -20.26 -4.60
N ASP A 204 1.77 -20.49 -4.87
CA ASP A 204 0.98 -19.62 -5.72
C ASP A 204 0.78 -18.23 -5.07
N ARG A 205 0.69 -18.15 -3.74
CA ARG A 205 0.61 -16.89 -3.00
C ARG A 205 1.83 -15.98 -3.18
N ILE A 206 3.01 -16.57 -3.40
CA ILE A 206 4.25 -15.82 -3.64
C ILE A 206 4.16 -14.95 -4.89
N GLU A 207 3.29 -15.27 -5.86
CA GLU A 207 3.12 -14.47 -7.08
C GLU A 207 2.66 -13.03 -6.77
N VAL A 208 1.84 -12.83 -5.74
CA VAL A 208 1.43 -11.48 -5.30
C VAL A 208 2.64 -10.68 -4.79
N GLU A 209 3.49 -11.32 -3.99
CA GLU A 209 4.70 -10.70 -3.45
C GLU A 209 5.70 -10.35 -4.57
N ARG A 210 5.81 -11.22 -5.58
CA ARG A 210 6.62 -10.97 -6.78
C ARG A 210 6.10 -9.78 -7.57
N ALA A 211 4.79 -9.71 -7.83
CA ALA A 211 4.18 -8.60 -8.55
C ALA A 211 4.42 -7.27 -7.84
N PHE A 212 4.23 -7.21 -6.51
CA PHE A 212 4.57 -6.04 -5.69
C PHE A 212 6.06 -5.68 -5.78
N SER A 213 6.94 -6.68 -5.70
CA SER A 213 8.37 -6.47 -5.77
C SER A 213 8.81 -5.89 -7.12
N LEU A 214 8.29 -6.44 -8.22
CA LEU A 214 8.57 -5.95 -9.58
C LEU A 214 8.02 -4.53 -9.79
N SER A 215 6.77 -4.29 -9.41
CA SER A 215 6.16 -2.95 -9.50
C SER A 215 6.98 -1.90 -8.74
N LYS A 216 7.50 -2.23 -7.57
CA LYS A 216 8.32 -1.31 -6.75
C LYS A 216 9.73 -1.12 -7.30
N ARG A 217 10.41 -2.17 -7.75
CA ARG A 217 11.82 -2.09 -8.17
C ARG A 217 11.99 -1.66 -9.61
N CYS A 218 11.12 -2.14 -10.49
CA CYS A 218 11.31 -2.00 -11.95
C CYS A 218 10.33 -1.01 -12.57
N TYR A 219 9.13 -0.84 -12.02
CA TYR A 219 8.04 -0.11 -12.68
C TYR A 219 7.56 1.13 -11.92
N GLY A 220 8.47 1.75 -11.17
CA GLY A 220 8.29 3.10 -10.63
C GLY A 220 7.45 3.24 -9.36
N MET A 221 6.80 2.17 -8.88
CA MET A 221 5.95 2.23 -7.68
C MET A 221 6.76 2.48 -6.38
N GLY A 222 8.06 2.20 -6.36
CA GLY A 222 8.91 2.38 -5.18
C GLY A 222 9.14 3.84 -4.80
N LEU A 223 9.06 4.76 -5.77
CA LEU A 223 9.21 6.20 -5.57
C LEU A 223 8.29 6.96 -6.52
N ILE A 224 7.13 7.36 -6.02
CA ILE A 224 6.15 8.14 -6.79
C ILE A 224 6.49 9.63 -6.64
N LYS A 225 6.79 10.28 -7.77
CA LYS A 225 7.20 11.69 -7.82
C LYS A 225 6.04 12.66 -8.03
N THR A 226 4.86 12.17 -8.40
CA THR A 226 3.66 12.97 -8.60
C THR A 226 3.15 13.55 -7.28
N LYS A 227 2.60 14.76 -7.32
CA LYS A 227 2.23 15.52 -6.11
C LYS A 227 0.73 15.75 -5.98
N LEU A 228 -0.06 15.49 -7.01
CA LEU A 228 -1.51 15.63 -6.97
C LEU A 228 -2.15 14.31 -6.54
N TYR A 229 -3.32 14.39 -5.92
CA TYR A 229 -4.07 13.23 -5.44
C TYR A 229 -4.29 12.20 -6.54
N ASP A 230 -4.95 12.60 -7.62
CA ASP A 230 -5.32 11.71 -8.72
C ASP A 230 -4.11 11.20 -9.50
N THR A 231 -3.13 12.06 -9.78
CA THR A 231 -1.93 11.65 -10.53
C THR A 231 -1.08 10.64 -9.75
N THR A 232 -1.12 10.68 -8.42
CA THR A 232 -0.44 9.68 -7.59
C THR A 232 -1.15 8.33 -7.66
N LEU A 233 -2.48 8.30 -7.59
CA LEU A 233 -3.26 7.08 -7.77
C LEU A 233 -3.07 6.50 -9.17
N THR A 234 -3.12 7.35 -10.20
CA THR A 234 -2.85 6.97 -11.59
C THR A 234 -1.44 6.37 -11.75
N SER A 235 -0.42 6.95 -11.10
CA SER A 235 0.95 6.41 -11.15
C SER A 235 1.05 5.01 -10.55
N ILE A 236 0.32 4.74 -9.46
CA ILE A 236 0.23 3.41 -8.85
C ILE A 236 -0.45 2.43 -9.81
N ALA A 237 -1.61 2.82 -10.37
CA ALA A 237 -2.35 2.01 -11.32
C ALA A 237 -1.51 1.70 -12.58
N LEU A 238 -0.80 2.71 -13.11
CA LEU A 238 0.09 2.55 -14.26
C LEU A 238 1.24 1.57 -13.97
N SER A 239 1.81 1.59 -12.77
CA SER A 239 2.86 0.63 -12.38
C SER A 239 2.36 -0.81 -12.38
N VAL A 240 1.12 -1.06 -11.93
CA VAL A 240 0.48 -2.39 -12.00
C VAL A 240 0.18 -2.77 -13.45
N PHE A 241 -0.34 -1.84 -14.23
CA PHE A 241 -0.62 -2.05 -15.67
C PHE A 241 0.64 -2.44 -16.44
N VAL A 242 1.74 -1.71 -16.26
CA VAL A 242 3.04 -2.01 -16.88
C VAL A 242 3.56 -3.39 -16.43
N THR A 243 3.41 -3.74 -15.15
CA THR A 243 3.75 -5.10 -14.65
C THR A 243 2.99 -6.18 -15.42
N ASN A 244 1.71 -5.97 -15.68
CA ASN A 244 0.88 -6.89 -16.47
C ASN A 244 1.32 -6.96 -17.92
N LEU A 245 1.63 -5.82 -18.57
CA LEU A 245 2.13 -5.80 -19.95
C LEU A 245 3.41 -6.61 -20.12
N PHE A 246 4.38 -6.42 -19.22
CA PHE A 246 5.62 -7.21 -19.26
C PHE A 246 5.39 -8.71 -19.04
N LYS A 247 4.42 -9.07 -18.20
CA LYS A 247 4.04 -10.46 -18.00
C LYS A 247 3.43 -11.09 -19.25
N ILE A 248 2.56 -10.36 -19.94
CA ILE A 248 1.98 -10.77 -21.22
C ILE A 248 3.08 -10.89 -22.29
N GLN A 249 3.93 -9.88 -22.42
CA GLN A 249 5.05 -9.87 -23.35
C GLN A 249 5.97 -11.07 -23.16
N SER A 250 6.34 -11.36 -21.90
CA SER A 250 7.19 -12.51 -21.58
C SER A 250 6.55 -13.83 -22.02
N ARG A 251 5.24 -14.00 -21.82
CA ARG A 251 4.52 -15.20 -22.26
C ARG A 251 4.55 -15.36 -23.77
N ILE A 252 4.24 -14.30 -24.51
CA ILE A 252 4.30 -14.31 -25.96
C ILE A 252 5.70 -14.69 -26.44
N LEU A 253 6.74 -14.07 -25.86
CA LEU A 253 8.12 -14.36 -26.21
C LEU A 253 8.48 -15.84 -25.94
N PHE A 254 8.14 -16.37 -24.77
CA PHE A 254 8.39 -17.79 -24.45
C PHE A 254 7.64 -18.74 -25.37
N THR A 255 6.40 -18.42 -25.75
CA THR A 255 5.62 -19.22 -26.70
C THR A 255 6.27 -19.21 -28.07
N LEU A 256 6.74 -18.05 -28.53
CA LEU A 256 7.45 -17.94 -29.82
C LEU A 256 8.78 -18.73 -29.83
N LEU A 257 9.56 -18.61 -28.75
CA LEU A 257 10.82 -19.35 -28.61
C LEU A 257 10.58 -20.88 -28.59
N TRP A 258 9.53 -21.32 -27.88
CA TRP A 258 9.14 -22.73 -27.86
C TRP A 258 8.71 -23.24 -29.24
N LEU A 259 7.92 -22.44 -29.98
CA LEU A 259 7.54 -22.76 -31.36
C LEU A 259 8.77 -22.85 -32.28
N LEU A 260 9.70 -21.93 -32.18
CA LEU A 260 10.96 -21.96 -32.91
C LEU A 260 11.77 -23.25 -32.61
N GLU A 261 11.87 -23.62 -31.34
CA GLU A 261 12.56 -24.84 -30.93
C GLU A 261 11.89 -26.09 -31.50
N LEU A 262 10.56 -26.17 -31.54
CA LEU A 262 9.83 -27.25 -32.17
C LEU A 262 10.12 -27.33 -33.67
N LEU A 263 10.12 -26.23 -34.39
CA LEU A 263 10.41 -26.19 -35.83
C LEU A 263 11.84 -26.63 -36.14
N THR A 264 12.82 -26.20 -35.31
CA THR A 264 14.21 -26.59 -35.49
C THR A 264 14.45 -28.09 -35.20
N ARG A 265 13.73 -28.65 -34.23
CA ARG A 265 13.80 -30.12 -33.97
C ARG A 265 13.21 -30.90 -35.14
N GLN A 266 12.08 -30.52 -35.70
CA GLN A 266 11.49 -31.19 -36.86
C GLN A 266 12.37 -31.14 -38.10
N SER A 267 13.14 -30.05 -38.30
CA SER A 267 14.08 -29.94 -39.42
C SER A 267 15.33 -30.81 -39.22
N ALA A 268 15.74 -31.08 -37.98
CA ALA A 268 16.89 -31.97 -37.66
C ALA A 268 16.55 -33.46 -37.87
N ASP A 269 15.29 -33.83 -37.70
CA ASP A 269 14.84 -35.24 -37.94
C ASP A 269 14.64 -35.54 -39.44
N PHE A 270 14.85 -34.57 -40.31
CA PHE A 270 14.74 -34.70 -41.77
C PHE A 270 16.12 -34.64 -42.47
N GLU A 271 17.16 -35.22 -41.89
CA GLU A 271 18.38 -35.52 -42.69
C GLU A 271 18.06 -36.68 -43.63
N PRO A 272 18.11 -36.49 -44.97
CA PRO A 272 17.91 -37.59 -45.89
C PRO A 272 19.05 -38.58 -45.72
N GLU A 273 18.72 -39.85 -45.48
CA GLU A 273 19.66 -40.96 -45.63
C GLU A 273 20.33 -40.83 -47.02
N THR A 274 21.56 -40.41 -47.03
CA THR A 274 22.37 -40.44 -48.26
C THR A 274 22.72 -41.90 -48.57
N VAL A 275 22.08 -42.42 -49.59
CA VAL A 275 22.41 -43.69 -50.27
C VAL A 275 23.78 -43.59 -50.96
#